data_d3ae817edf3ed6006526d8eb44d93f91
#
_entry.id   d3ae817edf3ed6006526d8eb44d93f91
#
_cell.length_a   1.000
_cell.length_b   1.000
_cell.length_c   1.000
_cell.angle_alpha   90.00
_cell.angle_beta   90.00
_cell.angle_gamma   90.00
#
_symmetry.space_group_name_H-M   'P 1'
#
loop_
_entity.id
_entity.type
_entity.pdbx_description
1 polymer ?
#
loop_
_entity_poly.entity_id
_entity_poly.type
_entity_poly.pdbx_seq_one_letter_code
_entity_poly.pdbx_strand_id
1 'polypeptide(L)'
;IIAQWYSYDFKRKGESVLLLSVAPNEMEAQGDLRLRVSDDLRTLSLLALEESDKENVIINHTLFDMNLMRVGHKRVELPYMYSSFLIRDIVVCNNREVYFLSYVAQKERRKEKVETQLLYHLKDTTLSNFRISDSLSLKSERLVYDRINDNAIVTALYSSFNSYGLQGVLFFKLDKGIGISKLGQFPAVLGGGLKKDQSDGVISEGYSILKAVSRSDGGMLIIAEQKEIATQEDIVLVNGIPVSTSKNIYNFNELLVLNYDYDAFLDWHQLITKNQTTVNDGGYYSSAVVFVGERFIQLLYNDQLRSSGEVMQYTIYNNGRVESNKLLKSQLDFVAIIPEEAKQVSSNKLIIPTSKNRRFALLKLIYN
;
A
#
# COMPACT_ATOMS: atom_id res chain seq x y z
N ILE A 1 4.05 16.36 18.31
CA ILE A 1 4.82 16.08 17.12
C ILE A 1 5.69 17.28 16.81
N ILE A 2 6.96 17.02 16.65
CA ILE A 2 7.97 18.05 16.38
C ILE A 2 8.64 17.74 15.05
N ALA A 3 8.76 18.72 14.17
CA ALA A 3 9.54 18.62 12.94
C ALA A 3 10.88 19.33 13.11
N GLN A 4 11.92 18.75 12.51
CA GLN A 4 13.25 19.30 12.49
C GLN A 4 13.88 19.16 11.12
N TRP A 5 14.43 20.24 10.60
CA TRP A 5 15.19 20.24 9.36
C TRP A 5 16.63 19.77 9.56
N TYR A 6 17.09 18.95 8.63
CA TYR A 6 18.48 18.55 8.52
C TYR A 6 19.02 18.87 7.14
N SER A 7 20.30 19.24 7.05
CA SER A 7 21.00 19.32 5.79
C SER A 7 21.30 17.91 5.23
N TYR A 8 21.75 17.86 3.98
CA TYR A 8 22.14 16.61 3.32
C TYR A 8 23.25 15.84 4.07
N ASP A 9 24.12 16.55 4.81
CA ASP A 9 25.19 16.01 5.67
C ASP A 9 24.73 15.76 7.12
N PHE A 10 23.40 15.63 7.33
CA PHE A 10 22.73 15.35 8.60
C PHE A 10 22.96 16.41 9.70
N LYS A 11 23.36 17.63 9.35
CA LYS A 11 23.45 18.72 10.32
C LYS A 11 22.08 19.36 10.51
N ARG A 12 21.72 19.57 11.77
CA ARG A 12 20.49 20.27 12.13
C ARG A 12 20.49 21.69 11.58
N LYS A 13 19.37 22.08 10.97
CA LYS A 13 19.12 23.43 10.44
C LYS A 13 17.94 24.07 11.16
N GLY A 14 18.19 25.26 11.70
CA GLY A 14 17.15 26.03 12.38
C GLY A 14 16.65 25.41 13.69
N GLU A 15 15.56 25.95 14.20
CA GLU A 15 14.87 25.45 15.38
C GLU A 15 13.87 24.35 15.03
N SER A 16 13.50 23.56 16.03
CA SER A 16 12.42 22.59 15.88
C SER A 16 11.09 23.30 15.86
N VAL A 17 10.18 22.84 15.00
CA VAL A 17 8.82 23.37 14.86
C VAL A 17 7.84 22.40 15.48
N LEU A 18 7.00 22.87 16.40
CA LEU A 18 5.89 22.08 16.94
C LEU A 18 4.76 22.07 15.90
N LEU A 19 4.50 20.90 15.33
CA LEU A 19 3.42 20.70 14.33
C LEU A 19 2.08 20.41 14.98
N LEU A 20 2.08 19.57 16.03
CA LEU A 20 0.88 19.16 16.74
C LEU A 20 1.22 18.83 18.19
N SER A 21 0.37 19.29 19.11
CA SER A 21 0.34 18.86 20.50
C SER A 21 -0.93 18.09 20.74
N VAL A 22 -0.83 16.84 21.16
CA VAL A 22 -1.96 15.94 21.47
C VAL A 22 -1.71 15.38 22.87
N ALA A 23 -2.77 15.30 23.69
CA ALA A 23 -2.66 14.65 25.00
C ALA A 23 -2.40 13.13 24.81
N PRO A 24 -1.57 12.51 25.67
CA PRO A 24 -1.21 11.09 25.50
C PRO A 24 -2.39 10.13 25.53
N ASN A 25 -3.50 10.52 26.15
CA ASN A 25 -4.72 9.69 26.30
C ASN A 25 -5.70 9.83 25.13
N GLU A 26 -5.41 10.72 24.16
CA GLU A 26 -6.32 11.01 23.04
C GLU A 26 -5.97 10.23 21.76
N MET A 27 -4.90 9.44 21.79
CA MET A 27 -4.43 8.64 20.63
C MET A 27 -4.17 7.20 21.08
N GLU A 28 -5.20 6.39 21.09
CA GLU A 28 -5.09 4.98 21.56
C GLU A 28 -4.80 3.99 20.44
N ALA A 29 -5.11 4.33 19.17
CA ALA A 29 -5.02 3.40 18.05
C ALA A 29 -3.88 3.70 17.08
N GLN A 30 -3.27 2.65 16.57
CA GLN A 30 -2.30 2.74 15.48
C GLN A 30 -3.03 3.21 14.20
N GLY A 31 -2.72 4.40 13.74
CA GLY A 31 -3.33 4.99 12.54
C GLY A 31 -4.04 6.30 12.75
N ASP A 32 -4.13 6.76 14.00
CA ASP A 32 -4.75 8.03 14.36
C ASP A 32 -3.96 9.24 13.86
N LEU A 33 -2.71 9.02 13.48
CA LEU A 33 -1.85 10.06 12.93
C LEU A 33 -1.31 9.67 11.57
N ARG A 34 -1.50 10.55 10.60
CA ARG A 34 -0.96 10.39 9.25
C ARG A 34 -0.19 11.62 8.82
N LEU A 35 1.03 11.40 8.35
CA LEU A 35 1.87 12.40 7.71
C LEU A 35 2.05 12.04 6.25
N ARG A 36 1.82 13.01 5.35
CA ARG A 36 2.07 12.85 3.91
C ARG A 36 2.60 14.14 3.33
N VAL A 37 3.44 13.99 2.32
CA VAL A 37 4.00 15.11 1.54
C VAL A 37 3.44 15.02 0.13
N SER A 38 3.14 16.16 -0.48
CA SER A 38 2.73 16.24 -1.88
C SER A 38 3.84 15.74 -2.81
N ASP A 39 3.47 15.34 -4.03
CA ASP A 39 4.42 14.79 -5.01
C ASP A 39 5.52 15.79 -5.39
N ASP A 40 5.21 17.10 -5.43
CA ASP A 40 6.16 18.19 -5.67
C ASP A 40 6.98 18.58 -4.42
N LEU A 41 6.77 17.89 -3.29
CA LEU A 41 7.43 18.11 -2.00
C LEU A 41 7.19 19.50 -1.37
N ARG A 42 6.17 20.24 -1.82
CA ARG A 42 5.91 21.62 -1.36
C ARG A 42 4.91 21.72 -0.22
N THR A 43 4.14 20.67 0.01
CA THR A 43 3.08 20.66 1.01
C THR A 43 3.21 19.44 1.91
N LEU A 44 3.22 19.65 3.22
CA LEU A 44 3.13 18.59 4.22
C LEU A 44 1.71 18.59 4.81
N SER A 45 1.05 17.46 4.77
CA SER A 45 -0.24 17.22 5.42
C SER A 45 -0.05 16.43 6.70
N LEU A 46 -0.62 16.93 7.77
CA LEU A 46 -0.75 16.24 9.05
C LEU A 46 -2.24 16.03 9.31
N LEU A 47 -2.67 14.80 9.39
CA LEU A 47 -4.04 14.41 9.72
C LEU A 47 -4.01 13.58 11.00
N ALA A 48 -4.78 14.03 12.02
CA ALA A 48 -4.96 13.33 13.27
C ALA A 48 -6.44 13.03 13.49
N LEU A 49 -6.72 11.85 14.07
CA LEU A 49 -8.03 11.48 14.57
C LEU A 49 -8.08 11.72 16.07
N GLU A 50 -9.16 12.31 16.53
CA GLU A 50 -9.47 12.57 17.93
C GLU A 50 -10.88 12.02 18.24
N GLU A 51 -11.13 11.67 19.50
CA GLU A 51 -12.44 11.30 19.95
C GLU A 51 -13.14 12.52 20.58
N SER A 52 -14.41 12.73 20.22
CA SER A 52 -15.24 13.78 20.84
C SER A 52 -15.86 13.29 22.15
N ASP A 53 -16.39 14.22 22.96
CA ASP A 53 -17.18 13.90 24.16
C ASP A 53 -18.42 13.01 23.88
N LYS A 54 -18.82 12.89 22.61
CA LYS A 54 -19.92 12.04 22.15
C LYS A 54 -19.46 10.72 21.54
N GLU A 55 -18.19 10.35 21.72
CA GLU A 55 -17.53 9.19 21.10
C GLU A 55 -17.47 9.25 19.57
N ASN A 56 -17.76 10.41 18.96
CA ASN A 56 -17.63 10.59 17.52
C ASN A 56 -16.19 10.86 17.12
N VAL A 57 -15.84 10.52 15.87
CA VAL A 57 -14.53 10.84 15.33
C VAL A 57 -14.43 12.33 14.95
N ILE A 58 -13.37 12.96 15.38
CA ILE A 58 -12.96 14.29 14.95
C ILE A 58 -11.73 14.14 14.06
N ILE A 59 -11.81 14.71 12.86
CA ILE A 59 -10.66 14.86 11.98
C ILE A 59 -10.04 16.22 12.23
N ASN A 60 -8.77 16.21 12.64
CA ASN A 60 -7.94 17.39 12.81
C ASN A 60 -6.86 17.37 11.72
N HIS A 61 -7.02 18.24 10.72
CA HIS A 61 -6.14 18.28 9.56
C HIS A 61 -5.41 19.61 9.47
N THR A 62 -4.09 19.56 9.28
CA THR A 62 -3.26 20.76 9.13
C THR A 62 -2.33 20.60 7.93
N LEU A 63 -2.24 21.63 7.11
CA LEU A 63 -1.30 21.76 6.01
C LEU A 63 -0.16 22.72 6.38
N PHE A 64 1.05 22.35 6.00
CA PHE A 64 2.25 23.14 6.15
C PHE A 64 2.94 23.30 4.78
N ASP A 65 3.58 24.43 4.58
CA ASP A 65 4.49 24.66 3.45
C ASP A 65 5.89 24.05 3.72
N MET A 66 6.81 24.23 2.76
CA MET A 66 8.20 23.78 2.87
C MET A 66 8.97 24.38 4.06
N ASN A 67 8.54 25.52 4.58
CA ASN A 67 9.16 26.18 5.73
C ASN A 67 8.53 25.73 7.04
N LEU A 68 7.62 24.75 6.99
CA LEU A 68 6.79 24.29 8.11
C LEU A 68 5.88 25.37 8.68
N MET A 69 5.56 26.38 7.86
CA MET A 69 4.53 27.37 8.19
C MET A 69 3.16 26.79 7.90
N ARG A 70 2.23 26.93 8.84
CA ARG A 70 0.85 26.47 8.69
C ARG A 70 0.14 27.28 7.62
N VAL A 71 -0.29 26.61 6.55
CA VAL A 71 -1.01 27.24 5.41
C VAL A 71 -2.49 26.87 5.36
N GLY A 72 -2.91 25.89 6.14
CA GLY A 72 -4.31 25.47 6.26
C GLY A 72 -4.57 24.67 7.52
N HIS A 73 -5.79 24.77 8.05
CA HIS A 73 -6.23 23.97 9.19
C HIS A 73 -7.73 23.71 9.11
N LYS A 74 -8.14 22.50 9.40
CA LYS A 74 -9.54 22.08 9.44
C LYS A 74 -9.76 21.11 10.59
N ARG A 75 -10.79 21.36 11.39
CA ARG A 75 -11.28 20.45 12.41
C ARG A 75 -12.75 20.15 12.13
N VAL A 76 -13.10 18.89 11.97
CA VAL A 76 -14.44 18.42 11.60
C VAL A 76 -14.82 17.23 12.43
N GLU A 77 -15.97 17.26 13.08
CA GLU A 77 -16.60 16.11 13.69
C GLU A 77 -17.44 15.38 12.64
N LEU A 78 -17.25 14.07 12.51
CA LEU A 78 -18.01 13.20 11.63
C LEU A 78 -19.04 12.40 12.43
N PRO A 79 -20.19 12.02 11.83
CA PRO A 79 -21.25 11.29 12.51
C PRO A 79 -20.96 9.78 12.60
N TYR A 80 -19.73 9.43 12.93
CA TYR A 80 -19.27 8.03 13.10
C TYR A 80 -18.59 7.87 14.43
N MET A 81 -18.79 6.72 15.07
CA MET A 81 -18.06 6.39 16.30
C MET A 81 -16.56 6.28 16.01
N TYR A 82 -15.75 6.86 16.89
CA TYR A 82 -14.29 6.81 16.80
C TYR A 82 -13.77 5.36 16.68
N SER A 83 -14.29 4.44 17.48
CA SER A 83 -13.91 3.02 17.46
C SER A 83 -14.29 2.27 16.17
N SER A 84 -15.14 2.85 15.32
CA SER A 84 -15.61 2.25 14.07
C SER A 84 -15.02 2.90 12.83
N PHE A 85 -14.19 3.93 12.97
CA PHE A 85 -13.62 4.70 11.88
C PHE A 85 -12.11 4.46 11.75
N LEU A 86 -11.65 4.16 10.54
CA LEU A 86 -10.23 3.92 10.29
C LEU A 86 -9.80 4.60 8.98
N ILE A 87 -8.73 5.39 9.03
CA ILE A 87 -8.08 5.91 7.82
C ILE A 87 -7.08 4.87 7.30
N ARG A 88 -7.25 4.47 6.05
CA ARG A 88 -6.36 3.49 5.37
C ARG A 88 -5.23 4.16 4.62
N ASP A 89 -5.53 5.18 3.85
CA ASP A 89 -4.55 5.84 3.00
C ASP A 89 -4.87 7.32 2.83
N ILE A 90 -3.87 8.12 2.45
CA ILE A 90 -3.99 9.55 2.24
C ILE A 90 -3.08 10.00 1.09
N VAL A 91 -3.59 10.88 0.23
CA VAL A 91 -2.87 11.55 -0.84
C VAL A 91 -3.01 13.05 -0.69
N VAL A 92 -1.91 13.77 -0.86
CA VAL A 92 -1.83 15.23 -0.90
C VAL A 92 -1.48 15.63 -2.31
N CYS A 93 -2.36 16.34 -2.97
CA CYS A 93 -2.17 16.85 -4.32
C CYS A 93 -1.29 18.10 -4.32
N ASN A 94 -0.72 18.45 -5.48
CA ASN A 94 0.12 19.65 -5.60
C ASN A 94 -0.68 20.95 -5.47
N ASN A 95 -1.98 20.92 -5.79
CA ASN A 95 -2.93 22.02 -5.57
C ASN A 95 -3.39 22.15 -4.10
N ARG A 96 -2.80 21.36 -3.15
CA ARG A 96 -3.13 21.31 -1.73
C ARG A 96 -4.46 20.65 -1.38
N GLU A 97 -5.17 20.07 -2.33
CA GLU A 97 -6.31 19.22 -2.03
C GLU A 97 -5.83 17.92 -1.39
N VAL A 98 -6.60 17.40 -0.45
CA VAL A 98 -6.26 16.17 0.28
C VAL A 98 -7.37 15.17 0.12
N TYR A 99 -6.99 13.97 -0.26
CA TYR A 99 -7.89 12.83 -0.33
C TYR A 99 -7.47 11.80 0.71
N PHE A 100 -8.45 11.22 1.40
CA PHE A 100 -8.17 10.10 2.29
C PHE A 100 -9.24 9.02 2.16
N LEU A 101 -8.78 7.80 2.20
CA LEU A 101 -9.59 6.60 2.14
C LEU A 101 -9.88 6.12 3.56
N SER A 102 -11.14 5.93 3.90
CA SER A 102 -11.54 5.44 5.19
C SER A 102 -12.47 4.24 5.12
N TYR A 103 -12.48 3.49 6.20
CA TYR A 103 -13.45 2.44 6.49
C TYR A 103 -14.33 2.85 7.65
N VAL A 104 -15.61 2.60 7.51
CA VAL A 104 -16.58 2.79 8.57
C VAL A 104 -17.28 1.46 8.85
N ALA A 105 -17.05 0.89 10.02
CA ALA A 105 -17.73 -0.32 10.46
C ALA A 105 -19.07 0.08 11.10
N GLN A 106 -20.20 -0.33 10.53
CA GLN A 106 -21.54 -0.10 11.11
C GLN A 106 -22.13 -1.41 11.60
N LYS A 107 -22.66 -1.41 12.84
CA LYS A 107 -23.46 -2.52 13.37
C LYS A 107 -24.88 -2.40 12.86
N GLU A 108 -25.26 -3.17 11.86
CA GLU A 108 -26.68 -3.39 11.59
C GLU A 108 -27.26 -4.46 12.54
N ARG A 109 -28.45 -4.14 13.09
CA ARG A 109 -29.28 -4.94 14.02
C ARG A 109 -28.92 -6.44 14.04
N ARG A 110 -28.12 -6.88 15.00
CA ARG A 110 -27.81 -8.26 15.39
C ARG A 110 -26.96 -9.14 14.46
N LYS A 111 -26.58 -8.70 13.24
CA LYS A 111 -25.73 -9.47 12.34
C LYS A 111 -24.78 -8.54 11.57
N GLU A 112 -23.52 -8.99 11.49
CA GLU A 112 -22.45 -8.56 10.61
C GLU A 112 -22.10 -7.05 10.58
N LYS A 113 -20.80 -6.78 10.77
CA LYS A 113 -20.19 -5.49 10.47
C LYS A 113 -20.29 -5.22 8.97
N VAL A 114 -21.14 -4.32 8.57
CA VAL A 114 -21.10 -3.78 7.21
C VAL A 114 -19.97 -2.75 7.18
N GLU A 115 -18.92 -3.03 6.44
CA GLU A 115 -17.84 -2.07 6.23
C GLU A 115 -18.17 -1.22 5.00
N THR A 116 -18.26 0.09 5.23
CA THR A 116 -18.45 1.06 4.14
C THR A 116 -17.14 1.74 3.85
N GLN A 117 -16.71 1.71 2.59
CA GLN A 117 -15.50 2.39 2.14
C GLN A 117 -15.85 3.75 1.56
N LEU A 118 -15.27 4.79 2.16
CA LEU A 118 -15.52 6.17 1.80
C LEU A 118 -14.23 6.86 1.36
N LEU A 119 -14.29 7.52 0.20
CA LEU A 119 -13.30 8.50 -0.20
C LEU A 119 -13.72 9.86 0.32
N TYR A 120 -12.87 10.48 1.12
CA TYR A 120 -13.01 11.86 1.54
C TYR A 120 -12.14 12.78 0.69
N HIS A 121 -12.70 13.91 0.33
CA HIS A 121 -12.01 14.97 -0.38
C HIS A 121 -12.10 16.26 0.42
N LEU A 122 -10.96 16.77 0.83
CA LEU A 122 -10.81 18.02 1.53
C LEU A 122 -10.22 19.07 0.58
N LYS A 123 -11.03 20.07 0.25
CA LYS A 123 -10.67 21.22 -0.58
C LYS A 123 -10.94 22.48 0.20
N ASP A 124 -9.91 23.31 0.41
CA ASP A 124 -9.97 24.51 1.23
C ASP A 124 -10.60 24.24 2.61
N THR A 125 -11.83 24.68 2.82
CA THR A 125 -12.59 24.45 4.07
C THR A 125 -13.70 23.42 3.92
N THR A 126 -13.91 22.86 2.72
CA THR A 126 -15.01 21.93 2.43
C THR A 126 -14.50 20.48 2.52
N LEU A 127 -15.21 19.66 3.28
CA LEU A 127 -15.01 18.21 3.33
C LEU A 127 -16.21 17.53 2.70
N SER A 128 -15.96 16.79 1.63
CA SER A 128 -16.96 15.96 0.94
C SER A 128 -16.59 14.49 1.09
N ASN A 129 -17.57 13.59 1.05
CA ASN A 129 -17.32 12.15 1.05
C ASN A 129 -18.11 11.46 -0.06
N PHE A 130 -17.55 10.36 -0.55
CA PHE A 130 -18.08 9.59 -1.67
C PHE A 130 -17.95 8.11 -1.36
N ARG A 131 -19.05 7.38 -1.48
CA ARG A 131 -19.03 5.93 -1.38
C ARG A 131 -18.40 5.32 -2.62
N ILE A 132 -17.44 4.42 -2.45
CA ILE A 132 -16.68 3.87 -3.56
C ILE A 132 -17.48 2.82 -4.32
N SER A 133 -18.19 1.94 -3.60
CA SER A 133 -19.05 0.91 -4.19
C SER A 133 -20.15 0.50 -3.22
N ASP A 134 -21.32 0.14 -3.79
CA ASP A 134 -22.47 -0.43 -3.06
C ASP A 134 -22.68 -1.92 -3.38
N SER A 135 -22.04 -2.43 -4.44
CA SER A 135 -22.35 -3.75 -5.04
C SER A 135 -21.15 -4.68 -5.14
N LEU A 136 -19.95 -4.22 -4.76
CA LEU A 136 -18.73 -4.99 -4.86
C LEU A 136 -18.06 -5.14 -3.49
N SER A 137 -17.49 -6.30 -3.26
CA SER A 137 -16.52 -6.50 -2.18
C SER A 137 -15.16 -6.03 -2.67
N LEU A 138 -14.59 -5.04 -1.99
CA LEU A 138 -13.29 -4.46 -2.34
C LEU A 138 -12.21 -4.98 -1.40
N LYS A 139 -11.03 -5.22 -1.93
CA LYS A 139 -9.86 -5.67 -1.19
C LYS A 139 -8.61 -4.92 -1.60
N SER A 140 -7.73 -4.71 -0.65
CA SER A 140 -6.39 -4.15 -0.88
C SER A 140 -6.40 -2.79 -1.58
N GLU A 141 -7.25 -1.91 -1.11
CA GLU A 141 -7.41 -0.58 -1.68
C GLU A 141 -6.14 0.26 -1.52
N ARG A 142 -5.87 1.08 -2.54
CA ARG A 142 -4.79 2.07 -2.58
C ARG A 142 -5.32 3.39 -3.10
N LEU A 143 -4.81 4.46 -2.54
CA LEU A 143 -5.02 5.80 -3.04
C LEU A 143 -3.79 6.23 -3.84
N VAL A 144 -3.99 6.61 -5.10
CA VAL A 144 -2.92 6.94 -6.04
C VAL A 144 -3.06 8.38 -6.49
N TYR A 145 -1.97 9.14 -6.45
CA TYR A 145 -1.95 10.50 -7.00
C TYR A 145 -1.97 10.46 -8.53
N ASP A 146 -2.95 11.12 -9.12
CA ASP A 146 -3.06 11.35 -10.56
C ASP A 146 -2.39 12.68 -10.92
N ARG A 147 -1.18 12.60 -11.46
CA ARG A 147 -0.37 13.77 -11.83
C ARG A 147 -0.95 14.59 -12.97
N ILE A 148 -1.81 13.98 -13.81
CA ILE A 148 -2.39 14.65 -14.98
C ILE A 148 -3.50 15.59 -14.55
N ASN A 149 -4.38 15.09 -13.71
CA ASN A 149 -5.57 15.82 -13.29
C ASN A 149 -5.39 16.49 -11.91
N ASP A 150 -4.20 16.35 -11.29
CA ASP A 150 -3.89 16.81 -9.94
C ASP A 150 -4.97 16.43 -8.92
N ASN A 151 -5.35 15.16 -8.94
CA ASN A 151 -6.34 14.58 -8.04
C ASN A 151 -5.90 13.18 -7.57
N ALA A 152 -6.81 12.41 -6.95
CA ALA A 152 -6.53 11.07 -6.51
C ALA A 152 -7.47 10.03 -7.15
N ILE A 153 -6.93 8.84 -7.40
CA ILE A 153 -7.65 7.67 -7.87
C ILE A 153 -7.60 6.61 -6.78
N VAL A 154 -8.75 6.08 -6.38
CA VAL A 154 -8.82 4.85 -5.60
C VAL A 154 -8.72 3.67 -6.54
N THR A 155 -7.81 2.75 -6.28
CA THR A 155 -7.75 1.46 -6.95
C THR A 155 -7.90 0.33 -5.94
N ALA A 156 -8.63 -0.72 -6.29
CA ALA A 156 -8.90 -1.86 -5.43
C ALA A 156 -9.07 -3.13 -6.24
N LEU A 157 -8.68 -4.27 -5.67
CA LEU A 157 -9.12 -5.55 -6.20
C LEU A 157 -10.60 -5.76 -5.83
N TYR A 158 -11.40 -6.31 -6.73
CA TYR A 158 -12.82 -6.50 -6.46
C TYR A 158 -13.30 -7.93 -6.72
N SER A 159 -14.35 -8.30 -6.00
CA SER A 159 -15.20 -9.46 -6.26
C SER A 159 -16.68 -9.06 -6.14
N SER A 160 -17.57 -9.75 -6.84
CA SER A 160 -19.01 -9.67 -6.56
C SER A 160 -19.32 -10.40 -5.25
N PHE A 161 -20.35 -9.99 -4.52
CA PHE A 161 -20.70 -10.52 -3.18
C PHE A 161 -20.87 -12.05 -3.12
N ASN A 162 -21.18 -12.70 -4.22
CA ASN A 162 -21.42 -14.15 -4.30
C ASN A 162 -20.30 -14.90 -5.03
N SER A 163 -19.16 -14.26 -5.31
CA SER A 163 -18.05 -14.86 -6.03
C SER A 163 -16.96 -15.34 -5.08
N TYR A 164 -16.42 -16.52 -5.35
CA TYR A 164 -15.20 -17.01 -4.72
C TYR A 164 -13.99 -16.55 -5.53
N GLY A 165 -13.31 -15.53 -5.05
CA GLY A 165 -12.10 -15.01 -5.65
C GLY A 165 -12.27 -13.63 -6.30
N LEU A 166 -11.14 -13.06 -6.70
CA LEU A 166 -11.05 -11.71 -7.26
C LEU A 166 -11.30 -11.75 -8.77
N GLN A 167 -12.06 -10.80 -9.28
CA GLN A 167 -12.50 -10.73 -10.68
C GLN A 167 -11.81 -9.63 -11.49
N GLY A 168 -11.18 -8.65 -10.80
CA GLY A 168 -10.54 -7.55 -11.48
C GLY A 168 -10.10 -6.43 -10.56
N VAL A 169 -9.90 -5.26 -11.16
CA VAL A 169 -9.49 -4.02 -10.51
C VAL A 169 -10.57 -2.96 -10.69
N LEU A 170 -10.97 -2.33 -9.59
CA LEU A 170 -11.81 -1.13 -9.61
C LEU A 170 -10.90 0.10 -9.63
N PHE A 171 -11.28 1.08 -10.44
CA PHE A 171 -10.74 2.44 -10.46
C PHE A 171 -11.87 3.42 -10.15
N PHE A 172 -11.73 4.17 -9.06
CA PHE A 172 -12.70 5.20 -8.67
C PHE A 172 -12.00 6.55 -8.59
N LYS A 173 -12.52 7.53 -9.30
CA LYS A 173 -12.02 8.91 -9.28
C LYS A 173 -13.15 9.91 -9.16
N LEU A 174 -12.82 11.13 -8.75
CA LEU A 174 -13.74 12.27 -8.80
C LEU A 174 -13.52 13.04 -10.10
N ASP A 175 -14.60 13.27 -10.83
CA ASP A 175 -14.63 14.18 -11.95
C ASP A 175 -15.66 15.28 -11.66
N LYS A 176 -15.19 16.51 -11.53
CA LYS A 176 -16.03 17.70 -11.18
C LYS A 176 -16.93 17.47 -9.95
N GLY A 177 -16.43 16.73 -8.96
CA GLY A 177 -17.16 16.41 -7.74
C GLY A 177 -18.16 15.26 -7.86
N ILE A 178 -18.13 14.51 -8.95
CA ILE A 178 -18.94 13.30 -9.15
C ILE A 178 -18.02 12.08 -9.12
N GLY A 179 -18.40 11.05 -8.36
CA GLY A 179 -17.68 9.78 -8.33
C GLY A 179 -17.92 8.98 -9.61
N ILE A 180 -16.83 8.60 -10.29
CA ILE A 180 -16.86 7.76 -11.49
C ILE A 180 -16.08 6.48 -11.21
N SER A 181 -16.72 5.33 -11.39
CA SER A 181 -16.10 4.01 -11.28
C SER A 181 -15.89 3.38 -12.65
N LYS A 182 -14.72 2.77 -12.86
CA LYS A 182 -14.42 1.90 -13.98
C LYS A 182 -13.92 0.56 -13.46
N LEU A 183 -14.28 -0.53 -14.15
CA LEU A 183 -13.90 -1.89 -13.77
C LEU A 183 -13.03 -2.51 -14.86
N GLY A 184 -11.80 -2.83 -14.51
CA GLY A 184 -10.90 -3.63 -15.33
C GLY A 184 -11.02 -5.10 -14.94
N GLN A 185 -11.38 -5.98 -15.88
CA GLN A 185 -11.47 -7.42 -15.64
C GLN A 185 -10.10 -8.09 -15.76
N PHE A 186 -9.91 -9.19 -15.05
CA PHE A 186 -8.76 -10.06 -15.27
C PHE A 186 -8.96 -10.87 -16.56
N PRO A 187 -7.87 -11.14 -17.32
CA PRO A 187 -7.95 -11.98 -18.49
C PRO A 187 -8.25 -13.43 -18.10
N ALA A 188 -9.03 -14.13 -18.91
CA ALA A 188 -9.44 -15.52 -18.69
C ALA A 188 -8.25 -16.46 -18.40
N VAL A 189 -7.11 -16.21 -19.02
CA VAL A 189 -5.89 -17.02 -18.87
C VAL A 189 -5.34 -17.05 -17.42
N LEU A 190 -5.64 -16.05 -16.59
CA LEU A 190 -5.17 -16.02 -15.19
C LEU A 190 -5.94 -16.99 -14.29
N GLY A 191 -7.13 -17.42 -14.64
CA GLY A 191 -7.94 -18.37 -13.86
C GLY A 191 -7.57 -19.86 -14.03
N GLY A 192 -6.76 -20.20 -15.03
CA GLY A 192 -6.55 -21.58 -15.47
C GLY A 192 -5.68 -22.49 -14.58
N GLY A 193 -5.20 -22.03 -13.44
CA GLY A 193 -4.34 -22.82 -12.53
C GLY A 193 -4.96 -23.27 -11.21
N LEU A 194 -6.12 -22.77 -10.87
CA LEU A 194 -6.76 -22.99 -9.58
C LEU A 194 -8.05 -23.81 -9.78
N LYS A 195 -8.11 -25.02 -9.25
CA LYS A 195 -9.26 -25.95 -9.17
C LYS A 195 -10.26 -25.92 -10.34
N LYS A 196 -10.61 -27.07 -10.87
CA LYS A 196 -11.52 -27.35 -12.02
C LYS A 196 -12.87 -26.60 -12.04
N ASP A 197 -13.22 -25.88 -10.96
CA ASP A 197 -14.51 -25.22 -10.76
C ASP A 197 -14.43 -23.68 -10.71
N GLN A 198 -13.28 -23.08 -11.02
CA GLN A 198 -13.17 -21.61 -11.07
C GLN A 198 -13.44 -21.11 -12.50
N SER A 199 -14.34 -20.12 -12.59
CA SER A 199 -14.63 -19.42 -13.85
C SER A 199 -13.39 -18.69 -14.37
N ASP A 200 -13.25 -18.63 -15.69
CA ASP A 200 -12.20 -17.89 -16.37
C ASP A 200 -12.12 -16.45 -15.86
N GLY A 201 -10.90 -15.94 -15.66
CA GLY A 201 -10.67 -14.57 -15.18
C GLY A 201 -10.90 -14.34 -13.68
N VAL A 202 -10.99 -15.40 -12.88
CA VAL A 202 -11.07 -15.32 -11.40
C VAL A 202 -9.79 -15.82 -10.77
N ILE A 203 -9.15 -15.01 -9.92
CA ILE A 203 -7.92 -15.37 -9.21
C ILE A 203 -8.16 -15.52 -7.70
N SER A 204 -7.18 -16.07 -7.00
CA SER A 204 -7.24 -16.28 -5.55
C SER A 204 -7.47 -14.98 -4.78
N GLU A 205 -8.23 -15.05 -3.69
CA GLU A 205 -8.42 -13.95 -2.75
C GLU A 205 -7.14 -13.54 -2.00
N GLY A 206 -6.09 -14.36 -2.04
CA GLY A 206 -4.81 -14.07 -1.40
C GLY A 206 -3.99 -12.96 -2.06
N TYR A 207 -4.42 -12.43 -3.21
CA TYR A 207 -3.72 -11.29 -3.83
C TYR A 207 -4.00 -9.98 -3.12
N SER A 208 -2.95 -9.17 -3.00
CA SER A 208 -3.03 -7.79 -2.49
C SER A 208 -2.21 -6.85 -3.38
N ILE A 209 -2.68 -5.60 -3.54
CA ILE A 209 -1.95 -4.58 -4.30
C ILE A 209 -0.70 -4.17 -3.52
N LEU A 210 0.46 -4.49 -4.08
CA LEU A 210 1.77 -4.07 -3.57
C LEU A 210 2.04 -2.61 -3.95
N LYS A 211 1.76 -2.26 -5.22
CA LYS A 211 1.94 -0.91 -5.76
C LYS A 211 0.93 -0.62 -6.88
N ALA A 212 0.44 0.59 -6.91
CA ALA A 212 -0.32 1.13 -8.03
C ALA A 212 0.33 2.43 -8.51
N VAL A 213 0.36 2.65 -9.82
CA VAL A 213 1.06 3.78 -10.46
C VAL A 213 0.17 4.36 -11.55
N SER A 214 -0.14 5.65 -11.45
CA SER A 214 -0.80 6.39 -12.52
C SER A 214 0.19 6.65 -13.66
N ARG A 215 -0.23 6.37 -14.88
CA ARG A 215 0.53 6.58 -16.11
C ARG A 215 0.30 7.99 -16.66
N SER A 216 1.25 8.48 -17.46
CA SER A 216 1.14 9.81 -18.09
C SER A 216 0.05 9.91 -19.16
N ASP A 217 -0.51 8.80 -19.62
CA ASP A 217 -1.65 8.72 -20.56
C ASP A 217 -3.00 8.53 -19.86
N GLY A 218 -3.03 8.56 -18.52
CA GLY A 218 -4.22 8.36 -17.70
C GLY A 218 -4.55 6.90 -17.39
N GLY A 219 -3.78 5.96 -17.91
CA GLY A 219 -3.89 4.55 -17.55
C GLY A 219 -3.29 4.25 -16.17
N MET A 220 -3.35 2.99 -15.77
CA MET A 220 -2.89 2.52 -14.45
C MET A 220 -2.07 1.24 -14.57
N LEU A 221 -0.95 1.22 -13.87
CA LEU A 221 -0.16 0.01 -13.67
C LEU A 221 -0.39 -0.49 -12.25
N ILE A 222 -0.82 -1.75 -12.13
CA ILE A 222 -1.07 -2.41 -10.85
C ILE A 222 -0.08 -3.56 -10.69
N ILE A 223 0.61 -3.60 -9.56
CA ILE A 223 1.44 -4.73 -9.15
C ILE A 223 0.78 -5.33 -7.92
N ALA A 224 0.34 -6.57 -8.03
CA ALA A 224 -0.26 -7.33 -6.95
C ALA A 224 0.60 -8.54 -6.60
N GLU A 225 0.57 -8.95 -5.35
CA GLU A 225 1.31 -10.09 -4.82
C GLU A 225 0.36 -11.06 -4.14
N GLN A 226 0.53 -12.34 -4.43
CA GLN A 226 -0.17 -13.39 -3.69
C GLN A 226 0.52 -13.60 -2.35
N LYS A 227 -0.24 -13.37 -1.26
CA LYS A 227 0.23 -13.49 0.11
C LYS A 227 -0.72 -14.33 0.93
N GLU A 228 -0.17 -15.30 1.65
CA GLU A 228 -0.91 -16.14 2.58
C GLU A 228 -0.15 -16.23 3.91
N ILE A 229 -0.87 -16.05 5.00
CA ILE A 229 -0.33 -16.23 6.36
C ILE A 229 -1.16 -17.32 7.01
N ALA A 230 -0.50 -18.44 7.35
CA ALA A 230 -1.11 -19.57 8.03
C ALA A 230 -0.52 -19.74 9.43
N THR A 231 -1.35 -20.03 10.43
CA THR A 231 -0.91 -20.43 11.76
C THR A 231 -1.03 -21.95 11.86
N GLN A 232 0.07 -22.61 12.15
CA GLN A 232 0.11 -24.05 12.41
C GLN A 232 0.31 -24.29 13.89
N GLU A 233 -0.56 -25.10 14.50
CA GLU A 233 -0.42 -25.55 15.87
C GLU A 233 0.25 -26.94 15.88
N ASP A 234 1.28 -27.07 16.69
CA ASP A 234 2.02 -28.32 16.90
C ASP A 234 2.02 -28.67 18.39
N ILE A 235 1.97 -29.95 18.72
CA ILE A 235 2.16 -30.42 20.09
C ILE A 235 3.58 -30.98 20.19
N VAL A 236 4.41 -30.37 21.03
CA VAL A 236 5.79 -30.82 21.31
C VAL A 236 5.88 -31.38 22.74
N LEU A 237 6.61 -32.48 22.90
CA LEU A 237 6.87 -32.99 24.24
C LEU A 237 8.07 -32.27 24.84
N VAL A 238 7.85 -31.53 25.91
CA VAL A 238 8.91 -30.91 26.72
C VAL A 238 9.00 -31.66 28.02
N ASN A 239 10.11 -32.37 28.22
CA ASN A 239 10.31 -33.26 29.38
C ASN A 239 9.17 -34.29 29.59
N GLY A 240 8.64 -34.85 28.46
CA GLY A 240 7.54 -35.81 28.49
C GLY A 240 6.13 -35.20 28.68
N ILE A 241 6.03 -33.87 28.82
CA ILE A 241 4.74 -33.16 28.96
C ILE A 241 4.37 -32.59 27.61
N PRO A 242 3.16 -32.85 27.08
CA PRO A 242 2.70 -32.21 25.83
C PRO A 242 2.47 -30.70 26.03
N VAL A 243 3.16 -29.91 25.24
CA VAL A 243 3.05 -28.46 25.20
C VAL A 243 2.56 -28.03 23.81
N SER A 244 1.48 -27.30 23.75
CA SER A 244 1.02 -26.70 22.50
C SER A 244 1.94 -25.54 22.12
N THR A 245 2.43 -25.57 20.89
CA THR A 245 3.22 -24.47 20.29
C THR A 245 2.57 -24.06 18.98
N SER A 246 2.63 -22.79 18.66
CA SER A 246 2.13 -22.27 17.38
C SER A 246 3.27 -21.63 16.58
N LYS A 247 3.22 -21.81 15.27
CA LYS A 247 4.12 -21.12 14.35
C LYS A 247 3.33 -20.46 13.24
N ASN A 248 3.72 -19.25 12.88
CA ASN A 248 3.18 -18.52 11.74
C ASN A 248 4.03 -18.81 10.51
N ILE A 249 3.39 -19.25 9.45
CA ILE A 249 4.01 -19.52 8.14
C ILE A 249 3.58 -18.39 7.20
N TYR A 250 4.55 -17.71 6.61
CA TYR A 250 4.37 -16.60 5.70
C TYR A 250 4.74 -17.07 4.29
N ASN A 251 3.75 -17.14 3.39
CA ASN A 251 3.94 -17.49 1.99
C ASN A 251 3.73 -16.24 1.14
N PHE A 252 4.76 -15.85 0.39
CA PHE A 252 4.71 -14.76 -0.58
C PHE A 252 5.05 -15.35 -1.95
N ASN A 253 4.02 -15.51 -2.75
CA ASN A 253 4.11 -16.24 -4.00
C ASN A 253 4.18 -15.27 -5.20
N GLU A 254 3.41 -15.52 -6.22
CA GLU A 254 3.45 -14.86 -7.51
C GLU A 254 3.23 -13.35 -7.44
N LEU A 255 3.87 -12.63 -8.36
CA LEU A 255 3.62 -11.22 -8.63
C LEU A 255 2.84 -11.09 -9.93
N LEU A 256 1.70 -10.45 -9.88
CA LEU A 256 0.86 -10.15 -11.01
C LEU A 256 1.02 -8.67 -11.37
N VAL A 257 1.43 -8.38 -12.59
CA VAL A 257 1.55 -7.03 -13.12
C VAL A 257 0.51 -6.82 -14.19
N LEU A 258 -0.33 -5.82 -14.01
CA LEU A 258 -1.47 -5.50 -14.87
C LEU A 258 -1.34 -4.08 -15.36
N ASN A 259 -1.46 -3.88 -16.65
CA ASN A 259 -1.41 -2.56 -17.25
C ASN A 259 -2.75 -2.25 -17.93
N TYR A 260 -3.44 -1.27 -17.39
CA TYR A 260 -4.74 -0.82 -17.88
C TYR A 260 -4.62 0.53 -18.56
N ASP A 261 -5.39 0.72 -19.63
CA ASP A 261 -5.56 2.02 -20.26
C ASP A 261 -6.50 2.94 -19.45
N TYR A 262 -6.72 4.15 -19.96
CA TYR A 262 -7.61 5.15 -19.35
C TYR A 262 -9.05 4.65 -19.17
N ASP A 263 -9.52 3.75 -20.05
CA ASP A 263 -10.89 3.21 -20.02
C ASP A 263 -11.02 1.92 -19.21
N ALA A 264 -9.94 1.54 -18.52
CA ALA A 264 -9.82 0.30 -17.75
C ALA A 264 -9.82 -0.98 -18.58
N PHE A 265 -9.47 -0.89 -19.88
CA PHE A 265 -9.14 -2.07 -20.66
C PHE A 265 -7.71 -2.52 -20.38
N LEU A 266 -7.53 -3.83 -20.28
CA LEU A 266 -6.22 -4.41 -20.02
C LEU A 266 -5.37 -4.41 -21.30
N ASP A 267 -4.31 -3.61 -21.33
CA ASP A 267 -3.36 -3.56 -22.44
C ASP A 267 -2.47 -4.82 -22.48
N TRP A 268 -1.89 -5.15 -21.32
CA TRP A 268 -1.07 -6.35 -21.14
C TRP A 268 -0.99 -6.73 -19.66
N HIS A 269 -0.58 -7.96 -19.41
CA HIS A 269 -0.28 -8.47 -18.08
C HIS A 269 0.97 -9.33 -18.08
N GLN A 270 1.58 -9.49 -16.91
CA GLN A 270 2.69 -10.40 -16.66
C GLN A 270 2.50 -11.11 -15.32
N LEU A 271 2.76 -12.41 -15.32
CA LEU A 271 2.80 -13.22 -14.11
C LEU A 271 4.26 -13.63 -13.84
N ILE A 272 4.81 -13.18 -12.73
CA ILE A 272 6.17 -13.49 -12.31
C ILE A 272 6.10 -14.53 -11.21
N THR A 273 6.55 -15.74 -11.52
CA THR A 273 6.59 -16.84 -10.57
C THR A 273 7.64 -16.55 -9.50
N LYS A 274 7.20 -16.52 -8.27
CA LYS A 274 8.01 -16.36 -7.07
C LYS A 274 7.46 -17.30 -6.01
N ASN A 275 8.33 -17.84 -5.17
CA ASN A 275 7.91 -18.69 -4.04
C ASN A 275 8.83 -18.42 -2.84
N GLN A 276 8.31 -17.74 -1.85
CA GLN A 276 9.03 -17.43 -0.62
C GLN A 276 8.21 -17.93 0.57
N THR A 277 8.82 -18.77 1.40
CA THR A 277 8.19 -19.25 2.64
C THR A 277 9.12 -19.00 3.81
N THR A 278 8.61 -18.32 4.82
CA THR A 278 9.31 -18.04 6.07
C THR A 278 8.45 -18.43 7.28
N VAL A 279 9.08 -18.57 8.44
CA VAL A 279 8.40 -19.00 9.65
C VAL A 279 8.80 -18.10 10.82
N ASN A 280 7.79 -17.55 11.51
CA ASN A 280 7.94 -16.73 12.72
C ASN A 280 8.83 -15.48 12.57
N ASP A 281 9.04 -14.97 11.35
CA ASP A 281 9.85 -13.79 11.07
C ASP A 281 9.03 -12.58 10.60
N GLY A 282 7.69 -12.69 10.60
CA GLY A 282 6.79 -11.65 10.10
C GLY A 282 6.81 -11.47 8.58
N GLY A 283 7.53 -12.35 7.84
CA GLY A 283 7.77 -12.17 6.41
C GLY A 283 8.79 -11.06 6.11
N TYR A 284 9.63 -10.70 7.06
CA TYR A 284 10.54 -9.55 7.02
C TYR A 284 11.45 -9.49 5.77
N TYR A 285 11.89 -10.66 5.28
CA TYR A 285 12.72 -10.75 4.07
C TYR A 285 11.93 -11.12 2.82
N SER A 286 10.62 -11.28 2.96
CA SER A 286 9.72 -11.69 1.88
C SER A 286 9.15 -10.49 1.13
N SER A 287 8.34 -10.76 0.09
CA SER A 287 7.78 -9.74 -0.80
C SER A 287 8.79 -9.19 -1.83
N ALA A 288 8.41 -8.14 -2.54
CA ALA A 288 9.23 -7.53 -3.57
C ALA A 288 9.33 -6.01 -3.40
N VAL A 289 10.51 -5.47 -3.71
CA VAL A 289 10.71 -4.04 -3.89
C VAL A 289 10.19 -3.65 -5.26
N VAL A 290 9.41 -2.60 -5.35
CA VAL A 290 8.97 -1.99 -6.61
C VAL A 290 9.68 -0.66 -6.80
N PHE A 291 10.50 -0.57 -7.85
CA PHE A 291 11.06 0.68 -8.33
C PHE A 291 10.33 1.11 -9.61
N VAL A 292 9.94 2.37 -9.67
CA VAL A 292 9.22 2.95 -10.82
C VAL A 292 10.14 3.94 -11.53
N GLY A 293 10.66 3.52 -12.70
CA GLY A 293 11.42 4.39 -13.61
C GLY A 293 10.50 5.04 -14.65
N GLU A 294 11.07 5.88 -15.50
CA GLU A 294 10.31 6.58 -16.56
C GLU A 294 9.80 5.65 -17.67
N ARG A 295 10.58 4.61 -17.99
CA ARG A 295 10.31 3.69 -19.13
C ARG A 295 10.19 2.24 -18.73
N PHE A 296 10.38 1.92 -17.47
CA PHE A 296 10.35 0.56 -16.94
C PHE A 296 10.00 0.58 -15.46
N ILE A 297 9.55 -0.54 -14.97
CA ILE A 297 9.54 -0.86 -13.55
C ILE A 297 10.55 -1.96 -13.25
N GLN A 298 11.07 -1.98 -12.03
CA GLN A 298 11.88 -3.08 -11.55
C GLN A 298 11.27 -3.69 -10.31
N LEU A 299 11.25 -5.02 -10.30
CA LEU A 299 10.86 -5.82 -9.16
C LEU A 299 12.09 -6.56 -8.67
N LEU A 300 12.41 -6.39 -7.36
CA LEU A 300 13.54 -7.05 -6.74
C LEU A 300 13.05 -7.87 -5.55
N TYR A 301 13.48 -9.12 -5.47
CA TYR A 301 13.13 -9.97 -4.33
C TYR A 301 14.22 -11.00 -4.02
N ASN A 302 14.23 -11.50 -2.80
CA ASN A 302 15.09 -12.58 -2.38
C ASN A 302 14.55 -13.91 -2.96
N ASP A 303 15.30 -14.57 -3.83
CA ASP A 303 14.85 -15.80 -4.47
C ASP A 303 14.94 -17.01 -3.52
N GLN A 304 16.03 -17.11 -2.79
CA GLN A 304 16.24 -18.20 -1.84
C GLN A 304 16.57 -17.66 -0.44
N LEU A 305 15.58 -17.69 0.45
CA LEU A 305 15.74 -17.18 1.81
C LEU A 305 16.56 -18.06 2.73
N ARG A 306 16.82 -19.33 2.36
CA ARG A 306 17.43 -20.31 3.26
C ARG A 306 18.87 -20.73 2.93
N SER A 307 19.39 -20.52 1.74
CA SER A 307 20.65 -21.16 1.34
C SER A 307 21.68 -20.31 0.62
N SER A 308 21.34 -19.42 -0.29
CA SER A 308 22.31 -18.76 -1.15
C SER A 308 22.21 -17.24 -1.27
N GLY A 309 21.17 -16.62 -0.72
CA GLY A 309 21.02 -15.16 -0.72
C GLY A 309 21.06 -14.54 -2.12
N GLU A 310 20.35 -15.11 -3.07
CA GLU A 310 20.23 -14.54 -4.40
C GLU A 310 19.13 -13.49 -4.41
N VAL A 311 19.42 -12.32 -5.00
CA VAL A 311 18.41 -11.29 -5.27
C VAL A 311 18.11 -11.29 -6.75
N MET A 312 16.87 -11.61 -7.09
CA MET A 312 16.37 -11.55 -8.45
C MET A 312 15.90 -10.14 -8.77
N GLN A 313 16.15 -9.73 -10.01
CA GLN A 313 15.70 -8.48 -10.58
C GLN A 313 14.93 -8.76 -11.86
N TYR A 314 13.71 -8.24 -11.94
CA TYR A 314 12.90 -8.24 -13.14
C TYR A 314 12.73 -6.81 -13.63
N THR A 315 13.03 -6.56 -14.89
CA THR A 315 12.78 -5.30 -15.58
C THR A 315 11.58 -5.48 -16.49
N ILE A 316 10.53 -4.71 -16.29
CA ILE A 316 9.32 -4.75 -17.09
C ILE A 316 9.19 -3.41 -17.81
N TYR A 317 9.22 -3.45 -19.12
CA TYR A 317 9.13 -2.28 -19.99
C TYR A 317 7.68 -1.88 -20.24
N ASN A 318 7.46 -0.65 -20.72
CA ASN A 318 6.13 -0.10 -21.00
C ASN A 318 5.26 -0.95 -21.94
N ASN A 319 5.89 -1.73 -22.82
CA ASN A 319 5.23 -2.64 -23.76
C ASN A 319 4.96 -4.04 -23.19
N GLY A 320 5.19 -4.25 -21.90
CA GLY A 320 5.01 -5.54 -21.24
C GLY A 320 6.18 -6.53 -21.41
N ARG A 321 7.25 -6.19 -22.16
CA ARG A 321 8.44 -7.04 -22.26
C ARG A 321 9.12 -7.18 -20.91
N VAL A 322 9.50 -8.41 -20.55
CA VAL A 322 10.14 -8.74 -19.28
C VAL A 322 11.55 -9.26 -19.53
N GLU A 323 12.51 -8.73 -18.77
CA GLU A 323 13.87 -9.25 -18.65
C GLU A 323 14.16 -9.57 -17.20
N SER A 324 14.92 -10.63 -16.96
CA SER A 324 15.32 -11.02 -15.61
C SER A 324 16.79 -11.28 -15.49
N ASN A 325 17.37 -10.91 -14.37
CA ASN A 325 18.77 -11.19 -14.04
C ASN A 325 18.93 -11.41 -12.53
N LYS A 326 20.07 -11.97 -12.14
CA LYS A 326 20.48 -12.06 -10.74
C LYS A 326 21.31 -10.83 -10.41
N LEU A 327 20.78 -9.95 -9.57
CA LEU A 327 21.44 -8.71 -9.17
C LEU A 327 22.62 -8.98 -8.23
N LEU A 328 22.43 -9.87 -7.27
CA LEU A 328 23.46 -10.29 -6.31
C LEU A 328 23.61 -11.80 -6.37
N LYS A 329 24.84 -12.26 -6.64
CA LYS A 329 25.24 -13.66 -6.55
C LYS A 329 26.22 -13.76 -5.40
N SER A 330 25.82 -14.31 -4.31
CA SER A 330 26.72 -14.49 -3.19
C SER A 330 26.89 -15.96 -2.83
N GLN A 331 27.96 -16.57 -3.29
CA GLN A 331 28.39 -17.88 -2.80
C GLN A 331 29.12 -17.78 -1.43
N LEU A 332 29.63 -16.60 -1.06
CA LEU A 332 30.43 -16.39 0.14
C LEU A 332 29.75 -15.51 1.20
N ASP A 333 28.73 -14.76 0.80
CA ASP A 333 28.13 -13.73 1.64
C ASP A 333 26.61 -13.70 1.49
N PHE A 334 25.87 -14.36 2.38
CA PHE A 334 24.42 -14.25 2.42
C PHE A 334 24.01 -12.79 2.66
N VAL A 335 23.39 -12.17 1.67
CA VAL A 335 22.81 -10.82 1.75
C VAL A 335 21.33 -10.96 1.43
N ALA A 336 20.48 -10.70 2.42
CA ALA A 336 19.05 -10.58 2.19
C ALA A 336 18.64 -9.10 2.15
N ILE A 337 17.89 -8.70 1.14
CA ILE A 337 17.25 -7.39 1.11
C ILE A 337 16.00 -7.40 1.99
N ILE A 338 15.64 -6.22 2.52
CA ILE A 338 14.43 -6.02 3.31
C ILE A 338 13.46 -5.21 2.46
N PRO A 339 12.56 -5.88 1.70
CA PRO A 339 11.76 -5.20 0.68
C PRO A 339 10.84 -4.12 1.21
N GLU A 340 10.20 -4.35 2.35
CA GLU A 340 9.22 -3.43 2.93
C GLU A 340 9.84 -2.08 3.34
N GLU A 341 11.13 -2.09 3.69
CA GLU A 341 11.87 -0.91 4.12
C GLU A 341 12.58 -0.18 2.98
N ALA A 342 12.47 -0.69 1.75
CA ALA A 342 13.08 -0.05 0.59
C ALA A 342 12.44 1.30 0.27
N LYS A 343 13.26 2.27 -0.13
CA LYS A 343 12.80 3.62 -0.49
C LYS A 343 13.36 4.06 -1.82
N GLN A 344 12.47 4.38 -2.75
CA GLN A 344 12.81 5.11 -3.95
C GLN A 344 13.01 6.58 -3.57
N VAL A 345 14.23 7.09 -3.74
CA VAL A 345 14.62 8.44 -3.31
C VAL A 345 14.68 9.45 -4.46
N SER A 346 14.66 8.96 -5.70
CA SER A 346 14.50 9.78 -6.91
C SER A 346 14.00 8.90 -8.08
N SER A 347 13.78 9.51 -9.25
CA SER A 347 13.37 8.80 -10.47
C SER A 347 14.37 7.71 -10.90
N ASN A 348 15.63 7.76 -10.45
CA ASN A 348 16.66 6.80 -10.81
C ASN A 348 17.43 6.20 -9.63
N LYS A 349 17.00 6.45 -8.38
CA LYS A 349 17.74 5.96 -7.20
C LYS A 349 16.83 5.23 -6.24
N LEU A 350 17.31 4.06 -5.81
CA LEU A 350 16.64 3.20 -4.84
C LEU A 350 17.62 2.87 -3.71
N ILE A 351 17.15 2.96 -2.47
CA ILE A 351 17.89 2.54 -1.28
C ILE A 351 17.13 1.36 -0.68
N ILE A 352 17.85 0.26 -0.45
CA ILE A 352 17.31 -0.98 0.09
C ILE A 352 18.13 -1.36 1.33
N PRO A 353 17.52 -1.47 2.50
CA PRO A 353 18.16 -2.06 3.65
C PRO A 353 18.47 -3.55 3.40
N THR A 354 19.62 -3.99 3.89
CA THR A 354 20.06 -5.38 3.78
C THR A 354 20.55 -5.87 5.13
N SER A 355 20.42 -7.14 5.37
CA SER A 355 20.97 -7.79 6.55
C SER A 355 21.91 -8.92 6.15
N LYS A 356 23.05 -8.99 6.82
CA LYS A 356 24.07 -10.03 6.63
C LYS A 356 24.70 -10.38 7.97
N ASN A 357 24.61 -11.66 8.38
CA ASN A 357 25.29 -12.16 9.59
C ASN A 357 25.13 -11.23 10.81
N ARG A 358 23.90 -10.76 11.07
CA ARG A 358 23.56 -9.78 12.12
C ARG A 358 24.16 -8.36 11.89
N ARG A 359 24.67 -8.09 10.70
CA ARG A 359 25.10 -6.76 10.30
C ARG A 359 24.07 -6.14 9.36
N PHE A 360 23.77 -4.88 9.58
CA PHE A 360 22.89 -4.07 8.75
C PHE A 360 23.73 -3.26 7.76
N ALA A 361 23.25 -3.16 6.50
CA ALA A 361 23.85 -2.30 5.49
C ALA A 361 22.76 -1.71 4.60
N LEU A 362 23.11 -0.68 3.83
CA LEU A 362 22.24 -0.06 2.83
C LEU A 362 22.82 -0.33 1.43
N LEU A 363 22.02 -0.97 0.61
CA LEU A 363 22.29 -1.13 -0.81
C LEU A 363 21.71 0.08 -1.55
N LYS A 364 22.54 0.80 -2.31
CA LYS A 364 22.11 1.89 -3.18
C LYS A 364 22.18 1.42 -4.63
N LEU A 365 21.04 1.41 -5.31
CA LEU A 365 20.95 1.15 -6.75
C LEU A 365 20.74 2.48 -7.47
N ILE A 366 21.46 2.65 -8.59
CA ILE A 366 21.34 3.80 -9.48
C ILE A 366 21.06 3.24 -10.87
N TYR A 367 19.94 3.66 -11.44
CA TYR A 367 19.52 3.29 -12.78
C TYR A 367 19.85 4.43 -13.74
N ASN A 368 20.44 4.11 -14.88
CA ASN A 368 20.84 5.07 -15.91
C ASN A 368 19.78 5.16 -17.00
#